data_cb97b1f384efff51022cbe86ca14b2a8
#
_entry.id   cb97b1f384efff51022cbe86ca14b2a8
#
_cell.length_a   1.000
_cell.length_b   1.000
_cell.length_c   1.000
_cell.angle_alpha   90.00
_cell.angle_beta   90.00
_cell.angle_gamma   90.00
#
_symmetry.space_group_name_H-M   'P 1'
#
loop_
_entity.id
_entity.type
_entity.pdbx_description
1 polymer ?
#
loop_
_entity_poly.entity_id
_entity_poly.type
_entity_poly.pdbx_seq_one_letter_code
_entity_poly.pdbx_strand_id
1 'polypeptide(L)' 'MALSEQVQTSLREAQENLRNALSFAARTESPHVAKHIADMLSNIEAVIDVNKLLEELEK' A
#
# COMPACT_ATOMS: atom_id res chain seq x y z
N MET A 1 5.51 -14.80 -10.68
CA MET A 1 6.04 -15.27 -9.39
C MET A 1 5.49 -14.45 -8.24
N ALA A 2 5.09 -15.12 -7.18
CA ALA A 2 4.61 -14.42 -5.98
C ALA A 2 5.78 -13.76 -5.24
N LEU A 3 5.49 -12.71 -4.51
CA LEU A 3 6.49 -12.02 -3.70
C LEU A 3 6.93 -12.89 -2.52
N SER A 4 8.15 -12.70 -2.07
CA SER A 4 8.63 -13.38 -0.87
C SER A 4 7.82 -12.94 0.34
N GLU A 5 7.84 -13.75 1.39
CA GLU A 5 7.13 -13.43 2.62
C GLU A 5 7.62 -12.15 3.26
N GLN A 6 8.93 -11.89 3.22
CA GLN A 6 9.49 -10.66 3.75
C GLN A 6 8.98 -9.43 3.02
N VAL A 7 8.90 -9.50 1.70
CA VAL A 7 8.40 -8.38 0.90
C VAL A 7 6.91 -8.19 1.15
N GLN A 8 6.14 -9.26 1.24
CA GLN A 8 4.70 -9.16 1.53
C GLN A 8 4.46 -8.49 2.89
N THR A 9 5.19 -8.92 3.91
CA THR A 9 5.05 -8.35 5.24
C THR A 9 5.40 -6.87 5.25
N SER A 10 6.52 -6.52 4.61
CA SER A 10 6.96 -5.12 4.54
C SER A 10 5.95 -4.24 3.79
N LEU A 11 5.35 -4.76 2.73
CA LEU A 11 4.34 -4.01 1.99
C LEU A 11 3.07 -3.79 2.82
N ARG A 12 2.66 -4.78 3.60
CA ARG A 12 1.50 -4.63 4.48
C ARG A 12 1.75 -3.62 5.59
N GLU A 13 2.96 -3.62 6.14
CA GLU A 13 3.34 -2.62 7.13
C GLU A 13 3.36 -1.22 6.51
N ALA A 14 3.90 -1.09 5.30
CA ALA A 14 3.90 0.19 4.59
C ALA A 14 2.48 0.66 4.31
N GLN A 15 1.60 -0.25 3.92
CA GLN A 15 0.18 0.07 3.70
C GLN A 15 -0.45 0.65 4.96
N GLU A 16 -0.23 -0.01 6.08
CA GLU A 16 -0.76 0.45 7.37
C GLU A 16 -0.20 1.82 7.74
N ASN A 17 1.11 1.99 7.59
CA ASN A 17 1.76 3.25 7.90
C ASN A 17 1.27 4.39 7.00
N LEU A 18 1.04 4.11 5.71
CA LEU A 18 0.53 5.12 4.80
C LEU A 18 -0.92 5.49 5.10
N ARG A 19 -1.73 4.53 5.54
CA ARG A 19 -3.09 4.84 5.97
C ARG A 19 -3.09 5.76 7.18
N ASN A 20 -2.20 5.50 8.13
CA ASN A 20 -2.05 6.36 9.29
C ASN A 20 -1.59 7.75 8.88
N ALA A 21 -0.59 7.83 8.01
CA ALA A 21 -0.09 9.11 7.51
C ALA A 21 -1.18 9.90 6.77
N LEU A 22 -1.97 9.20 5.96
CA LEU A 22 -3.07 9.84 5.23
C LEU A 22 -4.11 10.41 6.20
N SER A 23 -4.43 9.65 7.24
CA SER A 23 -5.38 10.08 8.25
C SER A 23 -4.93 11.38 8.94
N PHE A 24 -3.65 11.47 9.29
CA PHE A 24 -3.08 12.68 9.88
C PHE A 24 -3.00 13.82 8.87
N ALA A 25 -2.53 13.53 7.65
CA ALA A 25 -2.35 14.56 6.63
C ALA A 25 -3.68 15.19 6.22
N ALA A 26 -4.75 14.42 6.20
CA ALA A 26 -6.07 14.93 5.86
C ALA A 26 -6.56 16.01 6.84
N ARG A 27 -6.04 16.01 8.05
CA ARG A 27 -6.43 16.96 9.09
C ARG A 27 -5.50 18.15 9.20
N THR A 28 -4.21 17.96 8.91
CA THR A 28 -3.18 18.93 9.26
C THR A 28 -2.42 19.48 8.07
N GLU A 29 -2.47 18.82 6.92
CA GLU A 29 -1.67 19.18 5.77
C GLU A 29 -2.53 19.66 4.61
N SER A 30 -1.85 20.19 3.59
CA SER A 30 -2.54 20.63 2.39
C SER A 30 -3.16 19.46 1.63
N PRO A 31 -4.19 19.70 0.80
CA PRO A 31 -4.77 18.63 -0.02
C PRO A 31 -3.77 17.97 -0.95
N HIS A 32 -2.71 18.70 -1.37
CA HIS A 32 -1.69 18.11 -2.23
C HIS A 32 -0.91 17.01 -1.52
N VAL A 33 -0.57 17.21 -0.25
CA VAL A 33 0.15 16.21 0.54
C VAL A 33 -0.72 14.97 0.72
N ALA A 34 -1.98 15.16 1.10
CA ALA A 34 -2.90 14.04 1.28
C ALA A 34 -3.09 13.26 -0.03
N LYS A 35 -3.18 13.96 -1.16
CA LYS A 35 -3.33 13.31 -2.46
C LYS A 35 -2.12 12.45 -2.79
N HIS A 36 -0.92 12.95 -2.57
CA HIS A 36 0.29 12.19 -2.85
C HIS A 36 0.40 10.94 -1.98
N ILE A 37 0.02 11.06 -0.70
CA ILE A 37 0.01 9.90 0.20
C ILE A 37 -1.02 8.88 -0.27
N ALA A 38 -2.19 9.33 -0.67
CA ALA A 38 -3.24 8.44 -1.19
C ALA A 38 -2.78 7.72 -2.46
N ASP A 39 -2.06 8.42 -3.34
CA ASP A 39 -1.52 7.80 -4.55
C ASP A 39 -0.49 6.72 -4.23
N MET A 40 0.40 6.98 -3.27
CA MET A 40 1.36 5.98 -2.82
C MET A 40 0.68 4.76 -2.24
N LEU A 41 -0.33 4.98 -1.41
CA LEU A 41 -1.11 3.89 -0.82
C LEU A 41 -1.78 3.05 -1.91
N SER A 42 -2.39 3.71 -2.89
CA SER A 42 -3.04 3.03 -4.00
C SER A 42 -2.05 2.16 -4.77
N ASN A 43 -0.83 2.66 -5.00
CA ASN A 43 0.20 1.91 -5.69
C ASN A 43 0.63 0.66 -4.91
N ILE A 44 0.77 0.78 -3.60
CA ILE A 44 1.12 -0.37 -2.76
C ILE A 44 -0.01 -1.40 -2.77
N GLU A 45 -1.25 -0.96 -2.67
CA GLU A 45 -2.39 -1.85 -2.70
C GLU A 45 -2.48 -2.59 -4.04
N ALA A 46 -2.15 -1.92 -5.13
CA ALA A 46 -2.12 -2.56 -6.45
C ALA A 46 -1.09 -3.70 -6.50
N VAL A 47 0.09 -3.49 -5.92
CA VAL A 47 1.13 -4.53 -5.87
C VAL A 47 0.65 -5.72 -5.03
N ILE A 48 0.03 -5.45 -3.89
CA ILE A 48 -0.50 -6.51 -3.04
C ILE A 48 -1.58 -7.31 -3.76
N ASP A 49 -2.47 -6.63 -4.49
CA ASP A 49 -3.54 -7.28 -5.25
C ASP A 49 -2.99 -8.15 -6.37
N VAL A 50 -1.98 -7.65 -7.09
CA VAL A 50 -1.32 -8.43 -8.14
C VAL A 50 -0.66 -9.68 -7.55
N ASN A 51 -0.04 -9.54 -6.40
CA ASN A 51 0.58 -10.68 -5.72
C ASN A 51 -0.45 -11.75 -5.36
N LYS A 52 -1.61 -11.35 -4.85
CA LYS A 52 -2.69 -12.28 -4.55
C LYS A 52 -3.16 -13.02 -5.77
N LEU A 53 -3.30 -12.30 -6.88
CA LEU A 53 -3.72 -12.89 -8.13
C LEU A 53 -2.71 -13.92 -8.62
N LEU A 54 -1.42 -13.59 -8.54
CA LEU A 54 -0.36 -14.52 -8.91
C LEU A 54 -0.36 -15.77 -8.04
N GLU A 55 -0.58 -15.62 -6.76
CA GLU A 55 -0.68 -16.76 -5.86
C GLU A 55 -1.83 -17.69 -6.24
N GLU A 56 -2.98 -17.12 -6.61
CA GLU A 56 -4.13 -17.91 -7.04
C GLU A 56 -3.86 -18.65 -8.34
N LEU A 57 -3.12 -18.03 -9.27
CA LEU A 57 -2.77 -18.67 -10.53
C LEU A 57 -1.76 -19.81 -10.36
N GLU A 58 -0.97 -19.77 -9.30
CA GLU A 58 0.04 -20.79 -9.03
C GLU A 58 -0.51 -22.03 -8.32
N LYS A 59 -1.72 -22.00 -7.85
CA LYS A 59 -2.34 -23.13 -7.14
C LYS A 59 -2.71 -24.29 -8.07
#